data_e293a20066e027b136e753da8736b592
#
_entry.id   e293a20066e027b136e753da8736b592
#
_cell.length_a   1.000
_cell.length_b   1.000
_cell.length_c   1.000
_cell.angle_alpha   90.00
_cell.angle_beta   90.00
_cell.angle_gamma   90.00
#
_symmetry.space_group_name_H-M   'P 1'
#
loop_
_entity.id
_entity.type
_entity.pdbx_description
1 polymer ?
#
loop_
_entity_poly.entity_id
_entity_poly.type
_entity_poly.pdbx_seq_one_letter_code
_entity_poly.pdbx_strand_id
1 'polypeptide(L)'
;LPYLFGGIKFLKPNYLIDMRFLGFLLLAFLFLSVSPIEKKRKEFNLTVKVTGIVGTKGSIEVGLFDDPSKYAAVGGTCRKIRKKTTGSEVSCTFYNLPEKKYGVCIYHDENNNDKCDKNFFGIPTEGYGFSNNKKPVLSVPTFEECSVNLTSDKSISIKVLY
;
A
#
# COMPACT_ATOMS: atom_id res chain seq x y z
N LEU A 1 -72.40 -60.31 13.92
CA LEU A 1 -71.02 -60.07 13.56
C LEU A 1 -70.91 -59.77 12.09
N PRO A 2 -70.49 -58.62 11.68
CA PRO A 2 -69.66 -58.53 10.48
C PRO A 2 -68.52 -57.55 10.59
N TYR A 3 -67.50 -57.89 9.99
CA TYR A 3 -66.17 -57.35 9.61
C TYR A 3 -66.04 -55.87 9.41
N LEU A 4 -65.09 -55.28 10.17
CA LEU A 4 -64.48 -54.02 9.89
C LEU A 4 -63.18 -54.27 9.11
N PHE A 5 -63.15 -53.89 7.83
CA PHE A 5 -61.90 -53.67 7.10
C PHE A 5 -61.82 -52.20 6.69
N GLY A 6 -61.08 -51.39 7.51
CA GLY A 6 -60.76 -50.05 7.17
C GLY A 6 -59.63 -50.04 6.13
N GLY A 7 -59.94 -49.58 4.91
CA GLY A 7 -58.92 -49.42 3.86
C GLY A 7 -57.99 -48.26 4.12
N ILE A 8 -56.71 -48.55 4.24
CA ILE A 8 -55.62 -47.56 4.31
C ILE A 8 -55.46 -46.94 2.91
N LYS A 9 -55.87 -45.68 2.75
CA LYS A 9 -55.64 -44.93 1.53
C LYS A 9 -54.19 -44.49 1.54
N PHE A 10 -53.32 -45.09 0.72
CA PHE A 10 -52.01 -44.58 0.39
C PHE A 10 -52.18 -43.31 -0.45
N LEU A 11 -51.88 -42.17 0.14
CA LEU A 11 -51.70 -40.92 -0.55
C LEU A 11 -50.42 -41.03 -1.41
N LYS A 12 -50.58 -41.06 -2.71
CA LYS A 12 -49.42 -40.92 -3.64
C LYS A 12 -48.89 -39.50 -3.52
N PRO A 13 -47.63 -39.31 -3.19
CA PRO A 13 -47.03 -37.97 -3.22
C PRO A 13 -46.87 -37.58 -4.70
N ASN A 14 -47.64 -36.60 -5.17
CA ASN A 14 -47.46 -35.97 -6.48
C ASN A 14 -46.24 -35.05 -6.43
N TYR A 15 -45.04 -35.60 -6.57
CA TYR A 15 -43.83 -34.80 -6.87
C TYR A 15 -43.77 -34.53 -8.37
N LEU A 16 -44.67 -33.76 -8.90
CA LEU A 16 -44.44 -33.05 -10.14
C LEU A 16 -43.53 -31.87 -9.82
N ILE A 17 -42.23 -32.14 -9.66
CA ILE A 17 -41.24 -31.08 -9.71
C ILE A 17 -41.32 -30.52 -11.12
N ASP A 18 -41.82 -29.29 -11.22
CA ASP A 18 -41.98 -28.62 -12.50
C ASP A 18 -40.57 -28.51 -13.12
N MET A 19 -40.31 -29.21 -14.22
CA MET A 19 -39.03 -29.24 -14.93
C MET A 19 -38.52 -27.84 -15.26
N ARG A 20 -39.39 -26.84 -15.26
CA ARG A 20 -39.06 -25.41 -15.41
C ARG A 20 -38.31 -24.88 -14.20
N PHE A 21 -38.64 -25.32 -12.98
CA PHE A 21 -37.94 -24.97 -11.75
C PHE A 21 -36.53 -25.60 -11.67
N LEU A 22 -36.40 -26.85 -12.17
CA LEU A 22 -35.08 -27.52 -12.19
C LEU A 22 -34.12 -26.84 -13.17
N GLY A 23 -34.63 -26.35 -14.31
CA GLY A 23 -33.84 -25.56 -15.27
C GLY A 23 -33.35 -24.22 -14.70
N PHE A 24 -34.22 -23.52 -13.95
CA PHE A 24 -33.84 -22.27 -13.29
C PHE A 24 -32.79 -22.47 -12.19
N LEU A 25 -32.88 -23.56 -11.42
CA LEU A 25 -31.88 -23.88 -10.37
C LEU A 25 -30.52 -24.24 -10.97
N LEU A 26 -30.50 -24.97 -12.10
CA LEU A 26 -29.26 -25.31 -12.82
C LEU A 26 -28.60 -24.08 -13.45
N LEU A 27 -29.41 -23.17 -14.03
CA LEU A 27 -28.88 -21.90 -14.57
C LEU A 27 -28.33 -20.98 -13.47
N ALA A 28 -28.97 -20.90 -12.30
CA ALA A 28 -28.49 -20.13 -11.16
C ALA A 28 -27.18 -20.70 -10.60
N PHE A 29 -26.99 -22.01 -10.61
CA PHE A 29 -25.76 -22.65 -10.16
C PHE A 29 -24.57 -22.40 -11.10
N LEU A 30 -24.82 -22.24 -12.42
CA LEU A 30 -23.79 -21.91 -13.41
C LEU A 30 -23.26 -20.47 -13.22
N PHE A 31 -24.08 -19.53 -12.74
CA PHE A 31 -23.65 -18.14 -12.48
C PHE A 31 -22.87 -17.95 -11.16
N LEU A 32 -22.99 -18.90 -10.21
CA LEU A 32 -22.24 -18.80 -8.93
C LEU A 32 -20.79 -19.29 -8.99
N SER A 33 -20.37 -19.91 -10.10
CA SER A 33 -19.03 -20.51 -10.22
C SER A 33 -18.01 -19.66 -10.97
N VAL A 34 -18.36 -18.44 -11.40
CA VAL A 34 -17.39 -17.50 -11.95
C VAL A 34 -16.81 -16.67 -10.81
N SER A 35 -15.92 -17.26 -10.04
CA SER A 35 -15.04 -16.47 -9.16
C SER A 35 -14.19 -15.56 -10.06
N PRO A 36 -14.19 -14.24 -9.85
CA PRO A 36 -13.29 -13.37 -10.60
C PRO A 36 -11.86 -13.85 -10.32
N ILE A 37 -11.11 -14.17 -11.37
CA ILE A 37 -9.67 -14.45 -11.26
C ILE A 37 -9.05 -13.15 -10.82
N GLU A 38 -8.80 -13.02 -9.52
CA GLU A 38 -8.10 -11.86 -8.97
C GLU A 38 -6.66 -11.91 -9.51
N LYS A 39 -6.38 -11.04 -10.47
CA LYS A 39 -5.06 -10.93 -11.08
C LYS A 39 -4.09 -10.52 -9.96
N LYS A 40 -3.30 -11.46 -9.45
CA LYS A 40 -2.30 -11.22 -8.42
C LYS A 40 -1.43 -10.04 -8.86
N ARG A 41 -1.53 -8.91 -8.17
CA ARG A 41 -0.70 -7.73 -8.45
C ARG A 41 0.75 -8.09 -8.20
N LYS A 42 1.61 -7.69 -9.12
CA LYS A 42 3.05 -7.83 -8.90
C LYS A 42 3.47 -6.90 -7.77
N GLU A 43 4.24 -7.42 -6.85
CA GLU A 43 4.74 -6.69 -5.70
C GLU A 43 6.25 -6.78 -5.66
N PHE A 44 6.89 -5.69 -5.26
CA PHE A 44 8.35 -5.56 -5.22
C PHE A 44 8.80 -4.87 -3.93
N ASN A 45 10.07 -4.98 -3.63
CA ASN A 45 10.68 -4.34 -2.47
C ASN A 45 11.47 -3.11 -2.92
N LEU A 46 11.33 -2.02 -2.16
CA LEU A 46 12.12 -0.81 -2.34
C LEU A 46 13.01 -0.59 -1.12
N THR A 47 14.32 -0.76 -1.30
CA THR A 47 15.31 -0.44 -0.28
C THR A 47 15.79 1.00 -0.46
N VAL A 48 15.72 1.77 0.61
CA VAL A 48 16.20 3.16 0.67
C VAL A 48 17.40 3.22 1.59
N LYS A 49 18.56 3.58 1.04
CA LYS A 49 19.78 3.87 1.77
C LYS A 49 19.90 5.38 1.93
N VAL A 50 19.86 5.87 3.15
CA VAL A 50 20.05 7.29 3.49
C VAL A 50 21.49 7.48 3.89
N THR A 51 22.19 8.44 3.29
CA THR A 51 23.63 8.71 3.50
C THR A 51 23.87 10.17 3.85
N GLY A 52 25.06 10.47 4.38
CA GLY A 52 25.44 11.83 4.71
C GLY A 52 24.76 12.38 5.96
N ILE A 53 24.34 11.49 6.86
CA ILE A 53 23.75 11.87 8.14
C ILE A 53 24.87 12.47 9.03
N VAL A 54 24.59 13.65 9.58
CA VAL A 54 25.49 14.34 10.52
C VAL A 54 25.03 14.08 11.95
N GLY A 55 25.94 13.59 12.77
CA GLY A 55 25.63 13.24 14.17
C GLY A 55 24.93 11.88 14.32
N THR A 56 24.58 11.57 15.57
CA THR A 56 23.95 10.30 15.95
C THR A 56 22.66 10.51 16.77
N LYS A 57 22.22 11.75 16.91
CA LYS A 57 20.98 12.09 17.61
C LYS A 57 19.78 11.95 16.68
N GLY A 58 18.62 11.71 17.26
CA GLY A 58 17.37 11.70 16.53
C GLY A 58 17.12 10.44 15.70
N SER A 59 16.33 10.61 14.67
CA SER A 59 15.87 9.54 13.80
C SER A 59 15.74 10.03 12.36
N ILE A 60 15.96 9.14 11.40
CA ILE A 60 15.59 9.38 10.00
C ILE A 60 14.16 8.89 9.80
N GLU A 61 13.30 9.76 9.31
CA GLU A 61 12.01 9.34 8.76
C GLU A 61 12.09 9.27 7.24
N VAL A 62 11.64 8.13 6.70
CA VAL A 62 11.58 7.87 5.26
C VAL A 62 10.11 7.76 4.90
N GLY A 63 9.60 8.74 4.19
CA GLY A 63 8.22 8.80 3.70
C GLY A 63 8.12 8.36 2.25
N LEU A 64 7.20 7.42 1.98
CA LEU A 64 6.88 6.92 0.65
C LEU A 64 5.56 7.54 0.18
N PHE A 65 5.55 8.04 -1.05
CA PHE A 65 4.39 8.67 -1.68
C PHE A 65 4.07 7.96 -2.99
N ASP A 66 2.80 7.79 -3.28
CA ASP A 66 2.30 7.13 -4.50
C ASP A 66 1.21 7.94 -5.21
N ASP A 67 0.95 9.14 -4.71
CA ASP A 67 -0.01 10.10 -5.24
C ASP A 67 0.69 11.45 -5.47
N PRO A 68 0.83 11.91 -6.73
CA PRO A 68 1.47 13.20 -7.04
C PRO A 68 0.84 14.40 -6.31
N SER A 69 -0.48 14.38 -6.08
CA SER A 69 -1.20 15.48 -5.43
C SER A 69 -0.89 15.61 -3.94
N LYS A 70 -0.36 14.54 -3.33
CA LYS A 70 -0.02 14.46 -1.91
C LYS A 70 1.49 14.45 -1.66
N TYR A 71 2.30 14.53 -2.74
CA TYR A 71 3.74 14.44 -2.63
C TYR A 71 4.32 15.56 -1.75
N ALA A 72 5.20 15.16 -0.84
CA ALA A 72 5.85 16.02 0.17
C ALA A 72 4.88 16.82 1.08
N ALA A 73 3.58 16.51 1.05
CA ALA A 73 2.61 17.10 1.96
C ALA A 73 2.56 16.34 3.30
N VAL A 74 2.27 17.07 4.38
CA VAL A 74 2.05 16.47 5.70
C VAL A 74 0.85 15.51 5.63
N GLY A 75 1.04 14.28 6.09
CA GLY A 75 0.00 13.24 6.02
C GLY A 75 -0.23 12.64 4.63
N GLY A 76 0.57 13.03 3.63
CA GLY A 76 0.45 12.52 2.25
C GLY A 76 1.15 11.18 1.99
N THR A 77 1.91 10.66 2.92
CA THR A 77 2.63 9.38 2.79
C THR A 77 1.67 8.19 2.71
N CYS A 78 1.88 7.30 1.74
CA CYS A 78 1.19 6.00 1.71
C CYS A 78 1.83 4.99 2.68
N ARG A 79 3.13 5.09 2.92
CA ARG A 79 3.88 4.36 3.96
C ARG A 79 5.00 5.22 4.51
N LYS A 80 5.43 4.93 5.73
CA LYS A 80 6.63 5.54 6.33
C LYS A 80 7.39 4.56 7.20
N ILE A 81 8.70 4.76 7.29
CA ILE A 81 9.59 4.02 8.18
C ILE A 81 10.45 5.04 8.93
N ARG A 82 10.52 4.85 10.25
CA ARG A 82 11.39 5.64 11.12
C ARG A 82 12.52 4.76 11.63
N LYS A 83 13.75 5.24 11.56
CA LYS A 83 14.95 4.54 12.01
C LYS A 83 15.80 5.49 12.85
N LYS A 84 16.20 5.02 14.03
CA LYS A 84 17.14 5.75 14.87
C LYS A 84 18.48 5.89 14.14
N THR A 85 19.08 7.07 14.24
CA THR A 85 20.43 7.33 13.72
C THR A 85 21.48 6.64 14.59
N THR A 86 22.37 5.88 13.97
CA THR A 86 23.45 5.17 14.66
C THR A 86 24.81 5.44 14.01
N GLY A 87 24.84 6.28 12.99
CA GLY A 87 26.03 6.61 12.21
C GLY A 87 25.69 7.47 11.00
N SER A 88 26.61 7.58 10.06
CA SER A 88 26.48 8.43 8.87
C SER A 88 25.50 7.89 7.80
N GLU A 89 24.96 6.69 8.01
CA GLU A 89 24.01 6.10 7.08
C GLU A 89 22.97 5.19 7.79
N VAL A 90 21.80 5.10 7.19
CA VAL A 90 20.68 4.25 7.61
C VAL A 90 20.07 3.59 6.39
N SER A 91 19.67 2.34 6.51
CA SER A 91 18.96 1.64 5.43
C SER A 91 17.64 1.07 5.93
N CYS A 92 16.59 1.15 5.11
CA CYS A 92 15.30 0.56 5.37
C CYS A 92 14.67 0.01 4.08
N THR A 93 13.76 -0.96 4.20
CA THR A 93 13.11 -1.58 3.06
C THR A 93 11.60 -1.55 3.24
N PHE A 94 10.92 -1.04 2.23
CA PHE A 94 9.47 -1.19 2.06
C PHE A 94 9.22 -2.49 1.31
N TYR A 95 8.50 -3.41 1.93
CA TYR A 95 8.19 -4.73 1.38
C TYR A 95 6.82 -4.75 0.70
N ASN A 96 6.66 -5.60 -0.31
CA ASN A 96 5.38 -5.91 -0.94
C ASN A 96 4.66 -4.65 -1.44
N LEU A 97 5.38 -3.80 -2.15
CA LEU A 97 4.82 -2.63 -2.81
C LEU A 97 4.26 -3.01 -4.18
N PRO A 98 3.02 -2.61 -4.52
CA PRO A 98 2.50 -2.76 -5.88
C PRO A 98 3.40 -2.14 -6.95
N GLU A 99 3.42 -2.73 -8.13
CA GLU A 99 4.11 -2.18 -9.29
C GLU A 99 3.54 -0.82 -9.68
N LYS A 100 4.26 0.27 -9.38
CA LYS A 100 3.96 1.66 -9.77
C LYS A 100 5.12 2.61 -9.51
N LYS A 101 4.91 3.91 -9.76
CA LYS A 101 5.86 4.96 -9.39
C LYS A 101 5.70 5.34 -7.92
N TYR A 102 6.83 5.61 -7.27
CA TYR A 102 6.89 6.09 -5.89
C TYR A 102 7.86 7.25 -5.78
N GLY A 103 7.45 8.32 -5.12
CA GLY A 103 8.35 9.37 -4.65
C GLY A 103 8.80 9.08 -3.22
N VAL A 104 10.05 9.40 -2.87
CA VAL A 104 10.56 9.25 -1.51
C VAL A 104 11.05 10.60 -1.01
N CYS A 105 10.58 10.99 0.18
CA CYS A 105 11.13 12.10 0.94
C CYS A 105 11.73 11.56 2.24
N ILE A 106 12.83 12.14 2.67
CA ILE A 106 13.43 11.84 3.97
C ILE A 106 13.61 13.12 4.76
N TYR A 107 13.61 13.02 6.10
CA TYR A 107 14.13 14.05 6.96
C TYR A 107 14.80 13.45 8.20
N HIS A 108 15.75 14.20 8.73
CA HIS A 108 16.48 13.87 9.94
C HIS A 108 15.86 14.63 11.11
N ASP A 109 14.97 14.01 11.84
CA ASP A 109 14.33 14.53 13.03
C ASP A 109 15.32 14.44 14.21
N GLU A 110 16.11 15.50 14.38
CA GLU A 110 17.19 15.53 15.36
C GLU A 110 16.70 15.65 16.80
N ASN A 111 15.53 16.28 16.99
CA ASN A 111 14.94 16.53 18.31
C ASN A 111 13.83 15.50 18.68
N ASN A 112 13.49 14.57 17.75
CA ASN A 112 12.45 13.55 17.90
C ASN A 112 11.05 14.12 18.18
N ASN A 113 10.69 15.22 17.51
CA ASN A 113 9.36 15.83 17.64
C ASN A 113 8.35 15.35 16.58
N ASP A 114 8.74 14.36 15.73
CA ASP A 114 7.93 13.76 14.65
C ASP A 114 7.55 14.74 13.53
N LYS A 115 8.35 15.78 13.33
CA LYS A 115 8.14 16.83 12.33
C LYS A 115 9.46 17.15 11.63
N CYS A 116 9.37 17.62 10.40
CA CYS A 116 10.47 18.29 9.74
C CYS A 116 10.38 19.78 10.10
N ASP A 117 11.25 20.23 11.01
CA ASP A 117 11.24 21.61 11.47
C ASP A 117 11.65 22.57 10.35
N LYS A 118 11.01 23.73 10.32
CA LYS A 118 11.20 24.75 9.29
C LYS A 118 11.33 26.12 9.91
N ASN A 119 12.11 26.98 9.26
CA ASN A 119 12.18 28.38 9.63
C ASN A 119 10.91 29.15 9.20
N PHE A 120 10.87 30.45 9.50
CA PHE A 120 9.75 31.33 9.14
C PHE A 120 9.44 31.37 7.64
N PHE A 121 10.42 31.12 6.78
CA PHE A 121 10.25 31.07 5.31
C PHE A 121 9.84 29.68 4.79
N GLY A 122 9.60 28.72 5.69
CA GLY A 122 9.22 27.35 5.30
C GLY A 122 10.38 26.48 4.82
N ILE A 123 11.61 26.94 4.98
CA ILE A 123 12.83 26.17 4.64
C ILE A 123 13.13 25.22 5.80
N PRO A 124 13.37 23.92 5.54
CA PRO A 124 13.76 22.99 6.58
C PRO A 124 15.00 23.48 7.33
N THR A 125 14.97 23.38 8.66
CA THR A 125 16.12 23.64 9.56
C THR A 125 16.78 22.34 9.99
N GLU A 126 16.18 21.21 9.67
CA GLU A 126 16.70 19.87 9.86
C GLU A 126 17.14 19.26 8.54
N GLY A 127 17.97 18.23 8.60
CA GLY A 127 18.43 17.55 7.41
C GLY A 127 17.27 16.93 6.63
N TYR A 128 17.26 17.04 5.32
CA TYR A 128 16.19 16.49 4.46
C TYR A 128 16.74 15.96 3.13
N GLY A 129 15.92 15.28 2.36
CA GLY A 129 16.31 14.82 1.04
C GLY A 129 15.16 14.19 0.25
N PHE A 130 15.40 14.02 -1.04
CA PHE A 130 14.43 13.50 -1.99
C PHE A 130 15.07 12.41 -2.85
N SER A 131 14.25 11.44 -3.28
CA SER A 131 14.69 10.43 -4.25
C SER A 131 15.27 11.08 -5.51
N ASN A 132 16.13 10.33 -6.21
CA ASN A 132 16.95 10.82 -7.31
C ASN A 132 17.92 11.94 -6.91
N ASN A 133 18.12 12.18 -5.61
CA ASN A 133 18.96 13.26 -5.07
C ASN A 133 18.63 14.64 -5.64
N LYS A 134 17.33 14.86 -5.98
CA LYS A 134 16.87 16.16 -6.45
C LYS A 134 17.00 17.20 -5.36
N LYS A 135 17.61 18.34 -5.72
CA LYS A 135 17.74 19.48 -4.82
C LYS A 135 16.62 20.48 -5.09
N PRO A 136 15.95 20.99 -4.06
CA PRO A 136 15.04 22.12 -4.23
C PRO A 136 15.81 23.36 -4.70
N VAL A 137 15.22 24.10 -5.64
CA VAL A 137 15.80 25.37 -6.12
C VAL A 137 15.00 26.54 -5.59
N LEU A 138 13.71 26.62 -5.90
CA LEU A 138 12.77 27.63 -5.42
C LEU A 138 11.59 27.04 -4.68
N SER A 139 11.37 25.76 -4.87
CA SER A 139 10.28 24.99 -4.27
C SER A 139 10.69 23.53 -4.08
N VAL A 140 9.87 22.77 -3.37
CA VAL A 140 10.00 21.32 -3.29
C VAL A 140 9.99 20.72 -4.71
N PRO A 141 10.90 19.80 -5.06
CA PRO A 141 10.88 19.10 -6.34
C PRO A 141 9.54 18.40 -6.57
N THR A 142 9.14 18.25 -7.83
CA THR A 142 7.89 17.60 -8.21
C THR A 142 7.95 16.09 -7.97
N PHE A 143 6.78 15.46 -7.87
CA PHE A 143 6.68 13.99 -7.80
C PHE A 143 7.39 13.31 -8.97
N GLU A 144 7.21 13.81 -10.19
CA GLU A 144 7.84 13.21 -11.39
C GLU A 144 9.37 13.27 -11.35
N GLU A 145 9.94 14.37 -10.87
CA GLU A 145 11.40 14.50 -10.70
C GLU A 145 11.98 13.55 -9.67
N CYS A 146 11.20 13.23 -8.64
CA CYS A 146 11.60 12.36 -7.54
C CYS A 146 11.07 10.93 -7.69
N SER A 147 10.25 10.64 -8.69
CA SER A 147 9.64 9.32 -8.81
C SER A 147 10.64 8.24 -9.22
N VAL A 148 10.47 7.07 -8.61
CA VAL A 148 11.16 5.81 -8.88
C VAL A 148 10.13 4.84 -9.42
N ASN A 149 10.31 4.38 -10.65
CA ASN A 149 9.44 3.36 -11.24
C ASN A 149 9.81 1.99 -10.68
N LEU A 150 8.93 1.39 -9.88
CA LEU A 150 9.12 0.11 -9.21
C LEU A 150 8.51 -1.03 -10.02
N THR A 151 9.30 -1.61 -10.92
CA THR A 151 8.94 -2.75 -11.77
C THR A 151 9.69 -4.05 -11.41
N SER A 152 10.59 -3.96 -10.44
CA SER A 152 11.37 -5.05 -9.85
C SER A 152 11.85 -4.61 -8.48
N ASP A 153 12.40 -5.50 -7.68
CA ASP A 153 13.11 -5.12 -6.45
C ASP A 153 14.18 -4.07 -6.76
N LYS A 154 14.19 -2.98 -6.00
CA LYS A 154 15.05 -1.84 -6.28
C LYS A 154 15.71 -1.29 -5.01
N SER A 155 16.93 -0.79 -5.17
CA SER A 155 17.63 -0.05 -4.13
C SER A 155 17.97 1.34 -4.63
N ILE A 156 17.71 2.36 -3.81
CA ILE A 156 18.03 3.75 -4.10
C ILE A 156 18.84 4.33 -2.95
N SER A 157 19.66 5.34 -3.25
CA SER A 157 20.40 6.10 -2.24
C SER A 157 19.96 7.56 -2.24
N ILE A 158 19.69 8.09 -1.07
CA ILE A 158 19.32 9.50 -0.86
C ILE A 158 20.34 10.12 0.10
N LYS A 159 20.99 11.19 -0.34
CA LYS A 159 21.90 11.96 0.50
C LYS A 159 21.14 13.05 1.25
N VAL A 160 21.36 13.13 2.56
CA VAL A 160 20.80 14.21 3.38
C VAL A 160 21.43 15.55 2.99
N LEU A 161 20.61 16.57 2.88
CA LEU A 161 20.96 17.98 2.72
C LEU A 161 20.69 18.69 4.04
N TYR A 162 21.65 19.46 4.53
CA TYR A 162 21.54 20.31 5.72
C TYR A 162 21.58 21.77 5.34
#